data_56967a3c6ee2aa89782709ccabe87dcc
#
_entry.id   56967a3c6ee2aa89782709ccabe87dcc
#
_cell.length_a   1.000
_cell.length_b   1.000
_cell.length_c   1.000
_cell.angle_alpha   90.00
_cell.angle_beta   90.00
_cell.angle_gamma   90.00
#
_symmetry.space_group_name_H-M   'P 1'
#
loop_
_entity.id
_entity.type
_entity.pdbx_description
1 polymer ?
#
loop_
_entity_poly.entity_id
_entity_poly.type
_entity_poly.pdbx_seq_one_letter_code
_entity_poly.pdbx_strand_id
1 'polypeptide(L)'
;AAVIGAGFASGQEIISFFVKYGKYSIIGVLLSCIIFSVFAYAVLSVCVEKNIETYSDYLNNFFRHNIRKIVEIITLLFAISTVCVMTACAGEMFFILFGIKKIFGAIIFNAVCGMIFFMNNKKIMGINSILGAIIIFGIIFCCFYILRFREHQVFSNEVKMTVSSISYAGYNLITTGAILAGMSRFLQDRKEAA
;
A
#
# COMPACT_ATOMS: atom_id res chain seq x y z
N ALA A 1 -2.04 -3.81 4.50
CA ALA A 1 -0.58 -3.82 4.30
C ALA A 1 -0.16 -3.34 2.90
N ALA A 2 -0.89 -3.71 1.82
CA ALA A 2 -0.51 -3.36 0.44
C ALA A 2 -0.40 -1.85 0.17
N VAL A 3 -1.21 -1.04 0.83
CA VAL A 3 -1.23 0.44 0.69
C VAL A 3 -0.18 1.12 1.57
N ILE A 4 0.32 0.43 2.59
CA ILE A 4 1.29 0.99 3.53
C ILE A 4 2.69 0.80 2.96
N GLY A 5 3.15 1.81 2.21
CA GLY A 5 4.49 1.89 1.65
C GLY A 5 5.47 2.67 2.52
N ALA A 6 6.72 2.82 2.05
CA ALA A 6 7.74 3.61 2.75
C ALA A 6 7.34 5.08 2.90
N GLY A 7 6.68 5.67 1.91
CA GLY A 7 6.18 7.04 1.94
C GLY A 7 5.09 7.25 3.00
N PHE A 8 4.21 6.24 3.18
CA PHE A 8 3.20 6.25 4.24
C PHE A 8 3.85 6.06 5.62
N ALA A 9 4.77 5.10 5.76
CA ALA A 9 5.46 4.83 7.02
C ALA A 9 6.32 6.01 7.50
N SER A 10 6.93 6.77 6.57
CA SER A 10 7.67 8.00 6.89
C SER A 10 6.77 9.21 7.13
N GLY A 11 5.46 9.12 6.89
CA GLY A 11 4.52 10.22 6.95
C GLY A 11 4.58 11.18 5.75
N GLN A 12 5.52 11.02 4.84
CA GLN A 12 5.72 11.92 3.69
C GLN A 12 4.50 11.94 2.76
N GLU A 13 3.90 10.78 2.50
CA GLU A 13 2.67 10.70 1.69
C GLU A 13 1.49 11.36 2.40
N ILE A 14 1.35 11.13 3.71
CA ILE A 14 0.29 11.74 4.50
C ILE A 14 0.39 13.27 4.43
N ILE A 15 1.60 13.81 4.60
CA ILE A 15 1.85 15.25 4.53
C ILE A 15 1.57 15.77 3.11
N SER A 16 2.09 15.10 2.08
CA SER A 16 2.04 15.55 0.69
C SER A 16 0.65 15.48 0.08
N PHE A 17 -0.15 14.49 0.44
CA PHE A 17 -1.46 14.28 -0.17
C PHE A 17 -2.62 14.80 0.67
N PHE A 18 -2.45 14.91 2.00
CA PHE A 18 -3.55 15.27 2.91
C PHE A 18 -3.25 16.48 3.81
N VAL A 19 -2.21 16.40 4.66
CA VAL A 19 -2.01 17.37 5.76
C VAL A 19 -1.89 18.81 5.27
N LYS A 20 -1.24 19.04 4.14
CA LYS A 20 -1.08 20.38 3.54
C LYS A 20 -2.39 21.11 3.22
N TYR A 21 -3.53 20.39 3.19
CA TYR A 21 -4.85 20.98 2.93
C TYR A 21 -5.62 21.35 4.21
N GLY A 22 -5.00 21.21 5.38
CA GLY A 22 -5.56 21.64 6.67
C GLY A 22 -6.89 20.97 7.01
N LYS A 23 -7.94 21.74 7.25
CA LYS A 23 -9.26 21.23 7.65
C LYS A 23 -9.94 20.30 6.62
N TYR A 24 -9.61 20.46 5.35
CA TYR A 24 -10.13 19.60 4.28
C TYR A 24 -9.44 18.25 4.20
N SER A 25 -8.34 18.02 4.92
CA SER A 25 -7.60 16.75 4.96
C SER A 25 -8.49 15.56 5.31
N ILE A 26 -9.40 15.75 6.27
CA ILE A 26 -10.31 14.68 6.72
C ILE A 26 -11.23 14.23 5.57
N ILE A 27 -11.76 15.19 4.80
CA ILE A 27 -12.60 14.89 3.65
C ILE A 27 -11.79 14.13 2.59
N GLY A 28 -10.53 14.53 2.35
CA GLY A 28 -9.62 13.84 1.43
C GLY A 28 -9.32 12.40 1.85
N VAL A 29 -9.08 12.16 3.13
CA VAL A 29 -8.88 10.82 3.67
C VAL A 29 -10.14 9.97 3.51
N LEU A 30 -11.32 10.49 3.86
CA LEU A 30 -12.59 9.78 3.70
C LEU A 30 -12.87 9.43 2.24
N LEU A 31 -12.61 10.36 1.32
CA LEU A 31 -12.74 10.12 -0.12
C LEU A 31 -11.82 8.99 -0.59
N SER A 32 -10.56 9.00 -0.17
CA SER A 32 -9.62 7.93 -0.48
C SER A 32 -10.07 6.58 0.09
N CYS A 33 -10.57 6.54 1.33
CA CYS A 33 -11.11 5.33 1.95
C CYS A 33 -12.29 4.76 1.15
N ILE A 34 -13.20 5.61 0.69
CA ILE A 34 -14.34 5.18 -0.14
C ILE A 34 -13.83 4.58 -1.47
N ILE A 35 -12.89 5.27 -2.13
CA ILE A 35 -12.32 4.80 -3.40
C ILE A 35 -11.66 3.43 -3.20
N PHE A 36 -10.82 3.26 -2.16
CA PHE A 36 -10.20 1.98 -1.85
C PHE A 36 -11.20 0.88 -1.56
N SER A 37 -12.24 1.16 -0.78
CA SER A 37 -13.27 0.17 -0.42
C SER A 37 -14.06 -0.28 -1.64
N VAL A 38 -14.52 0.66 -2.47
CA VAL A 38 -15.27 0.36 -3.70
C VAL A 38 -14.41 -0.44 -4.67
N PHE A 39 -13.15 -0.06 -4.85
CA PHE A 39 -12.24 -0.76 -5.73
C PHE A 39 -11.92 -2.18 -5.22
N ALA A 40 -11.61 -2.34 -3.94
CA ALA A 40 -11.33 -3.64 -3.35
C ALA A 40 -12.53 -4.58 -3.51
N TYR A 41 -13.74 -4.09 -3.20
CA TYR A 41 -14.96 -4.85 -3.40
C TYR A 41 -15.16 -5.26 -4.87
N ALA A 42 -14.99 -4.32 -5.81
CA ALA A 42 -15.13 -4.59 -7.24
C ALA A 42 -14.14 -5.65 -7.74
N VAL A 43 -12.86 -5.55 -7.35
CA VAL A 43 -11.83 -6.53 -7.73
C VAL A 43 -12.16 -7.91 -7.17
N LEU A 44 -12.44 -8.00 -5.87
CA LEU A 44 -12.73 -9.29 -5.22
C LEU A 44 -14.02 -9.92 -5.73
N SER A 45 -15.08 -9.14 -5.97
CA SER A 45 -16.32 -9.66 -6.55
C SER A 45 -16.10 -10.29 -7.92
N VAL A 46 -15.36 -9.61 -8.81
CA VAL A 46 -15.04 -10.15 -10.13
C VAL A 46 -14.18 -11.42 -10.04
N CYS A 47 -13.20 -11.42 -9.13
CA CYS A 47 -12.33 -12.57 -8.93
C CYS A 47 -13.12 -13.81 -8.44
N VAL A 48 -14.04 -13.61 -7.49
CA VAL A 48 -14.88 -14.70 -6.96
C VAL A 48 -15.88 -15.20 -8.02
N GLU A 49 -16.59 -14.29 -8.72
CA GLU A 49 -17.56 -14.69 -9.74
C GLU A 49 -16.96 -15.46 -10.90
N LYS A 50 -15.75 -15.10 -11.32
CA LYS A 50 -15.09 -15.70 -12.49
C LYS A 50 -14.05 -16.75 -12.14
N ASN A 51 -13.90 -17.12 -10.86
CA ASN A 51 -12.86 -18.03 -10.35
C ASN A 51 -11.45 -17.65 -10.83
N ILE A 52 -11.11 -16.36 -10.72
CA ILE A 52 -9.82 -15.82 -11.15
C ILE A 52 -8.80 -16.07 -10.04
N GLU A 53 -7.66 -16.69 -10.39
CA GLU A 53 -6.59 -17.02 -9.43
C GLU A 53 -5.35 -16.14 -9.61
N THR A 54 -5.19 -15.50 -10.77
CA THR A 54 -4.00 -14.72 -11.08
C THR A 54 -4.34 -13.31 -11.55
N TYR A 55 -3.43 -12.37 -11.33
CA TYR A 55 -3.56 -11.00 -11.83
C TYR A 55 -3.66 -10.95 -13.37
N SER A 56 -2.91 -11.81 -14.05
CA SER A 56 -2.95 -11.92 -15.51
C SER A 56 -4.34 -12.33 -16.02
N ASP A 57 -4.99 -13.29 -15.34
CA ASP A 57 -6.36 -13.73 -15.68
C ASP A 57 -7.37 -12.63 -15.39
N TYR A 58 -7.18 -11.89 -14.29
CA TYR A 58 -7.99 -10.71 -13.99
C TYR A 58 -7.94 -9.71 -15.15
N LEU A 59 -6.74 -9.34 -15.60
CA LEU A 59 -6.55 -8.40 -16.72
C LEU A 59 -7.11 -8.92 -18.05
N ASN A 60 -7.07 -10.24 -18.30
CA ASN A 60 -7.64 -10.86 -19.49
C ASN A 60 -9.15 -10.60 -19.64
N ASN A 61 -9.87 -10.40 -18.54
CA ASN A 61 -11.31 -10.13 -18.58
C ASN A 61 -11.65 -8.71 -19.03
N PHE A 62 -10.69 -7.77 -18.93
CA PHE A 62 -10.94 -6.36 -19.21
C PHE A 62 -10.16 -5.83 -20.41
N PHE A 63 -9.00 -6.42 -20.71
CA PHE A 63 -8.08 -5.87 -21.70
C PHE A 63 -7.72 -6.88 -22.79
N ARG A 64 -7.56 -6.36 -24.02
CA ARG A 64 -6.99 -7.13 -25.11
C ARG A 64 -5.50 -7.43 -24.83
N HIS A 65 -4.98 -8.50 -25.41
CA HIS A 65 -3.63 -9.01 -25.19
C HIS A 65 -2.50 -7.95 -25.16
N ASN A 66 -2.51 -7.00 -26.07
CA ASN A 66 -1.46 -5.97 -26.15
C ASN A 66 -1.56 -4.96 -24.97
N ILE A 67 -2.77 -4.51 -24.64
CA ILE A 67 -2.99 -3.56 -23.54
C ILE A 67 -2.67 -4.25 -22.22
N ARG A 68 -3.07 -5.51 -22.05
CA ARG A 68 -2.73 -6.33 -20.87
C ARG A 68 -1.22 -6.34 -20.61
N LYS A 69 -0.40 -6.67 -21.64
CA LYS A 69 1.07 -6.69 -21.49
C LYS A 69 1.64 -5.35 -21.03
N ILE A 70 1.12 -4.25 -21.56
CA ILE A 70 1.54 -2.91 -21.14
C ILE A 70 1.20 -2.66 -19.66
N VAL A 71 -0.01 -3.01 -19.22
CA VAL A 71 -0.43 -2.87 -17.84
C VAL A 71 0.40 -3.76 -16.90
N GLU A 72 0.68 -5.01 -17.29
CA GLU A 72 1.55 -5.92 -16.54
C GLU A 72 2.97 -5.36 -16.36
N ILE A 73 3.56 -4.80 -17.43
CA ILE A 73 4.88 -4.17 -17.39
C ILE A 73 4.87 -2.94 -16.46
N ILE A 74 3.87 -2.08 -16.59
CA ILE A 74 3.74 -0.90 -15.72
C ILE A 74 3.64 -1.34 -14.25
N THR A 75 2.79 -2.32 -13.95
CA THR A 75 2.62 -2.84 -12.59
C THR A 75 3.93 -3.45 -12.05
N LEU A 76 4.67 -4.17 -12.88
CA LEU A 76 5.97 -4.72 -12.52
C LEU A 76 6.99 -3.61 -12.21
N LEU A 77 7.06 -2.57 -13.03
CA LEU A 77 7.94 -1.42 -12.80
C LEU A 77 7.59 -0.70 -11.49
N PHE A 78 6.31 -0.52 -11.19
CA PHE A 78 5.85 0.03 -9.91
C PHE A 78 6.27 -0.86 -8.73
N ALA A 79 6.11 -2.18 -8.84
CA ALA A 79 6.51 -3.12 -7.80
C ALA A 79 8.03 -3.06 -7.54
N ILE A 80 8.86 -3.06 -8.59
CA ILE A 80 10.32 -2.93 -8.48
C ILE A 80 10.69 -1.59 -7.82
N SER A 81 10.09 -0.48 -8.26
CA SER A 81 10.34 0.84 -7.68
C SER A 81 10.00 0.86 -6.18
N THR A 82 8.89 0.24 -5.78
CA THR A 82 8.50 0.13 -4.37
C THR A 82 9.54 -0.64 -3.56
N VAL A 83 10.04 -1.77 -4.07
CA VAL A 83 11.10 -2.56 -3.41
C VAL A 83 12.38 -1.75 -3.26
N CYS A 84 12.78 -1.01 -4.30
CA CYS A 84 13.97 -0.15 -4.25
C CYS A 84 13.84 0.93 -3.15
N VAL A 85 12.70 1.62 -3.09
CA VAL A 85 12.44 2.66 -2.07
C VAL A 85 12.44 2.05 -0.67
N MET A 86 11.77 0.91 -0.46
CA MET A 86 11.73 0.22 0.83
C MET A 86 13.12 -0.22 1.28
N THR A 87 13.94 -0.75 0.36
CA THR A 87 15.32 -1.14 0.64
C THR A 87 16.17 0.05 1.07
N ALA A 88 16.05 1.19 0.37
CA ALA A 88 16.75 2.41 0.72
C ALA A 88 16.35 2.95 2.10
N CYS A 89 15.04 2.99 2.37
CA CYS A 89 14.50 3.40 3.68
C CYS A 89 14.98 2.48 4.81
N ALA A 90 14.98 1.16 4.59
CA ALA A 90 15.48 0.21 5.58
C ALA A 90 16.98 0.46 5.86
N GLY A 91 17.80 0.67 4.83
CA GLY A 91 19.22 1.02 5.00
C GLY A 91 19.41 2.29 5.83
N GLU A 92 18.61 3.34 5.58
CA GLU A 92 18.64 4.58 6.36
C GLU A 92 18.25 4.35 7.83
N MET A 93 17.20 3.57 8.08
CA MET A 93 16.75 3.23 9.43
C MET A 93 17.82 2.49 10.22
N PHE A 94 18.51 1.50 9.61
CA PHE A 94 19.61 0.79 10.26
C PHE A 94 20.79 1.71 10.57
N PHE A 95 21.07 2.69 9.72
CA PHE A 95 22.10 3.69 9.98
C PHE A 95 21.75 4.59 11.16
N ILE A 96 20.50 5.10 11.21
CA ILE A 96 20.04 6.01 12.28
C ILE A 96 19.97 5.27 13.63
N LEU A 97 19.47 4.04 13.67
CA LEU A 97 19.21 3.32 14.92
C LEU A 97 20.47 2.63 15.48
N PHE A 98 21.33 2.10 14.61
CA PHE A 98 22.43 1.23 15.00
C PHE A 98 23.80 1.73 14.56
N GLY A 99 23.88 2.83 13.80
CA GLY A 99 25.15 3.32 13.25
C GLY A 99 25.77 2.43 12.16
N ILE A 100 25.01 1.42 11.68
CA ILE A 100 25.47 0.47 10.64
C ILE A 100 25.43 1.16 9.28
N LYS A 101 26.46 0.98 8.44
CA LYS A 101 26.45 1.56 7.08
C LYS A 101 25.18 1.15 6.33
N LYS A 102 24.53 2.10 5.66
CA LYS A 102 23.25 1.95 4.94
C LYS A 102 23.18 0.69 4.06
N ILE A 103 24.29 0.35 3.39
CA ILE A 103 24.35 -0.81 2.50
C ILE A 103 24.17 -2.13 3.25
N PHE A 104 24.74 -2.27 4.46
CA PHE A 104 24.55 -3.48 5.26
C PHE A 104 23.13 -3.59 5.80
N GLY A 105 22.51 -2.47 6.21
CA GLY A 105 21.12 -2.44 6.62
C GLY A 105 20.18 -2.85 5.47
N ALA A 106 20.43 -2.36 4.26
CA ALA A 106 19.70 -2.74 3.06
C ALA A 106 19.84 -4.25 2.74
N ILE A 107 21.06 -4.80 2.85
CA ILE A 107 21.33 -6.23 2.62
C ILE A 107 20.59 -7.09 3.66
N ILE A 108 20.68 -6.73 4.95
CA ILE A 108 20.00 -7.44 6.03
C ILE A 108 18.48 -7.45 5.79
N PHE A 109 17.90 -6.30 5.45
CA PHE A 109 16.48 -6.19 5.14
C PHE A 109 16.05 -7.10 4.00
N ASN A 110 16.78 -7.07 2.86
CA ASN A 110 16.48 -7.92 1.72
C ASN A 110 16.68 -9.41 2.02
N ALA A 111 17.67 -9.77 2.81
CA ALA A 111 17.89 -11.14 3.25
C ALA A 111 16.69 -11.66 4.10
N VAL A 112 16.20 -10.84 5.03
CA VAL A 112 14.99 -11.18 5.84
C VAL A 112 13.77 -11.30 4.95
N CYS A 113 13.54 -10.38 4.02
CA CYS A 113 12.44 -10.45 3.06
C CYS A 113 12.54 -11.71 2.19
N GLY A 114 13.74 -12.05 1.72
CA GLY A 114 14.00 -13.28 0.96
C GLY A 114 13.69 -14.53 1.76
N MET A 115 14.10 -14.60 3.03
CA MET A 115 13.75 -15.74 3.90
C MET A 115 12.23 -15.89 4.09
N ILE A 116 11.51 -14.77 4.28
CA ILE A 116 10.04 -14.79 4.40
C ILE A 116 9.40 -15.27 3.11
N PHE A 117 9.94 -14.91 1.94
CA PHE A 117 9.41 -15.31 0.64
C PHE A 117 9.41 -16.85 0.44
N PHE A 118 10.38 -17.56 1.00
CA PHE A 118 10.44 -19.03 0.97
C PHE A 118 9.51 -19.73 1.96
N MET A 119 8.81 -18.97 2.80
CA MET A 119 7.82 -19.51 3.73
C MET A 119 6.50 -19.83 3.02
N ASN A 120 5.71 -20.72 3.62
CA ASN A 120 4.38 -21.05 3.12
C ASN A 120 3.46 -19.79 3.12
N ASN A 121 2.65 -19.67 2.05
CA ASN A 121 1.75 -18.53 1.85
C ASN A 121 0.85 -18.21 3.06
N LYS A 122 0.32 -19.23 3.76
CA LYS A 122 -0.49 -19.04 4.99
C LYS A 122 0.31 -18.33 6.10
N LYS A 123 1.60 -18.67 6.26
CA LYS A 123 2.48 -18.01 7.23
C LYS A 123 2.80 -16.58 6.83
N ILE A 124 3.01 -16.33 5.54
CA ILE A 124 3.24 -14.97 5.01
C ILE A 124 2.03 -14.08 5.27
N MET A 125 0.80 -14.58 5.05
CA MET A 125 -0.42 -13.85 5.36
C MET A 125 -0.54 -13.53 6.85
N GLY A 126 -0.23 -14.49 7.73
CA GLY A 126 -0.23 -14.28 9.18
C GLY A 126 0.78 -13.21 9.61
N ILE A 127 2.01 -13.26 9.10
CA ILE A 127 3.04 -12.24 9.37
C ILE A 127 2.56 -10.85 8.90
N ASN A 128 2.01 -10.76 7.69
CA ASN A 128 1.48 -9.50 7.16
C ASN A 128 0.34 -8.92 8.00
N SER A 129 -0.55 -9.76 8.53
CA SER A 129 -1.63 -9.32 9.42
C SER A 129 -1.10 -8.74 10.72
N ILE A 130 -0.13 -9.40 11.35
CA ILE A 130 0.49 -8.93 12.59
C ILE A 130 1.25 -7.62 12.36
N LEU A 131 2.08 -7.56 11.32
CA LEU A 131 2.82 -6.34 10.97
C LEU A 131 1.88 -5.19 10.63
N GLY A 132 0.79 -5.45 9.90
CA GLY A 132 -0.23 -4.46 9.60
C GLY A 132 -0.87 -3.87 10.86
N ALA A 133 -1.23 -4.72 11.81
CA ALA A 133 -1.77 -4.27 13.09
C ALA A 133 -0.76 -3.41 13.87
N ILE A 134 0.50 -3.84 13.97
CA ILE A 134 1.57 -3.08 14.65
C ILE A 134 1.75 -1.69 14.01
N ILE A 135 1.77 -1.61 12.68
CA ILE A 135 1.91 -0.33 11.96
C ILE A 135 0.70 0.57 12.24
N ILE A 136 -0.52 0.05 12.20
CA ILE A 136 -1.74 0.83 12.48
C ILE A 136 -1.69 1.38 13.91
N PHE A 137 -1.37 0.55 14.91
CA PHE A 137 -1.23 1.02 16.29
C PHE A 137 -0.12 2.06 16.44
N GLY A 138 1.03 1.88 15.78
CA GLY A 138 2.12 2.86 15.76
C GLY A 138 1.68 4.21 15.19
N ILE A 139 0.94 4.20 14.08
CA ILE A 139 0.41 5.43 13.46
C ILE A 139 -0.58 6.12 14.39
N ILE A 140 -1.51 5.40 14.99
CA ILE A 140 -2.49 5.94 15.95
C ILE A 140 -1.74 6.59 17.12
N PHE A 141 -0.75 5.92 17.69
CA PHE A 141 0.07 6.43 18.78
C PHE A 141 0.80 7.72 18.38
N CYS A 142 1.45 7.76 17.21
CA CYS A 142 2.10 8.95 16.67
C CYS A 142 1.10 10.11 16.45
N CYS A 143 -0.10 9.82 15.94
CA CYS A 143 -1.14 10.83 15.77
C CYS A 143 -1.54 11.46 17.10
N PHE A 144 -1.76 10.67 18.16
CA PHE A 144 -2.06 11.18 19.50
C PHE A 144 -0.92 12.01 20.06
N TYR A 145 0.33 11.59 19.84
CA TYR A 145 1.49 12.35 20.29
C TYR A 145 1.60 13.70 19.58
N ILE A 146 1.43 13.76 18.27
CA ILE A 146 1.53 14.98 17.47
C ILE A 146 0.39 15.95 17.77
N LEU A 147 -0.82 15.47 18.05
CA LEU A 147 -1.95 16.33 18.44
C LEU A 147 -1.66 17.18 19.68
N ARG A 148 -0.71 16.76 20.51
CA ARG A 148 -0.28 17.49 21.73
C ARG A 148 0.64 18.67 21.42
N PHE A 149 1.27 18.72 20.22
CA PHE A 149 2.27 19.73 19.81
C PHE A 149 1.83 20.58 18.62
N ARG A 150 0.56 20.89 18.53
CA ARG A 150 -0.10 21.45 17.34
C ARG A 150 0.34 22.88 17.02
N GLU A 151 1.08 23.09 15.93
CA GLU A 151 1.19 24.36 15.20
C GLU A 151 0.35 24.31 13.92
N HIS A 152 -0.47 25.34 13.69
CA HIS A 152 -1.39 25.41 12.57
C HIS A 152 -0.73 26.07 11.36
N GLN A 153 -0.43 25.33 10.33
CA GLN A 153 -0.26 25.87 8.97
C GLN A 153 -1.42 25.41 8.09
N VAL A 154 -2.21 26.33 7.60
CA VAL A 154 -3.40 26.02 6.80
C VAL A 154 -3.24 26.60 5.40
N PHE A 155 -3.02 25.73 4.41
CA PHE A 155 -3.27 26.03 3.01
C PHE A 155 -4.60 25.40 2.61
N SER A 156 -5.64 26.20 2.34
CA SER A 156 -6.96 25.67 1.99
C SER A 156 -7.26 25.87 0.50
N ASN A 157 -7.32 24.74 -0.24
CA ASN A 157 -7.89 24.74 -1.59
C ASN A 157 -8.58 23.39 -1.81
N GLU A 158 -9.92 23.40 -1.82
CA GLU A 158 -10.77 22.19 -1.89
C GLU A 158 -10.56 21.38 -3.17
N VAL A 159 -10.46 22.06 -4.31
CA VAL A 159 -10.30 21.40 -5.62
C VAL A 159 -8.97 20.64 -5.69
N LYS A 160 -7.88 21.27 -5.22
CA LYS A 160 -6.57 20.63 -5.20
C LYS A 160 -6.52 19.43 -4.25
N MET A 161 -7.25 19.48 -3.13
CA MET A 161 -7.37 18.36 -2.19
C MET A 161 -8.05 17.15 -2.84
N THR A 162 -9.18 17.36 -3.53
CA THR A 162 -9.90 16.27 -4.22
C THR A 162 -9.02 15.59 -5.27
N VAL A 163 -8.33 16.37 -6.10
CA VAL A 163 -7.38 15.85 -7.08
C VAL A 163 -6.24 15.08 -6.40
N SER A 164 -5.72 15.60 -5.29
CA SER A 164 -4.66 14.95 -4.51
C SER A 164 -5.10 13.60 -3.96
N SER A 165 -6.31 13.52 -3.40
CA SER A 165 -6.88 12.28 -2.84
C SER A 165 -7.14 11.22 -3.92
N ILE A 166 -7.65 11.63 -5.09
CA ILE A 166 -7.84 10.73 -6.23
C ILE A 166 -6.48 10.23 -6.76
N SER A 167 -5.49 11.12 -6.86
CA SER A 167 -4.14 10.73 -7.30
C SER A 167 -3.49 9.76 -6.32
N TYR A 168 -3.63 9.99 -5.01
CA TYR A 168 -3.17 9.09 -3.96
C TYR A 168 -3.80 7.70 -4.08
N ALA A 169 -5.13 7.66 -4.22
CA ALA A 169 -5.82 6.40 -4.43
C ALA A 169 -5.38 5.73 -5.74
N GLY A 170 -5.32 6.47 -6.84
CA GLY A 170 -5.01 5.94 -8.17
C GLY A 170 -3.68 5.21 -8.24
N TYR A 171 -2.59 5.81 -7.77
CA TYR A 171 -1.28 5.15 -7.85
C TYR A 171 -1.17 3.93 -6.90
N ASN A 172 -1.81 3.99 -5.73
CA ASN A 172 -1.85 2.84 -4.82
C ASN A 172 -2.71 1.69 -5.34
N LEU A 173 -3.79 1.97 -6.10
CA LEU A 173 -4.68 0.96 -6.64
C LEU A 173 -4.01 0.08 -7.70
N ILE A 174 -2.98 0.56 -8.39
CA ILE A 174 -2.22 -0.22 -9.38
C ILE A 174 -1.61 -1.47 -8.71
N THR A 175 -0.88 -1.26 -7.62
CA THR A 175 -0.23 -2.36 -6.88
C THR A 175 -1.22 -3.15 -6.02
N THR A 176 -2.18 -2.47 -5.40
CA THR A 176 -3.21 -3.11 -4.57
C THR A 176 -4.09 -4.04 -5.40
N GLY A 177 -4.49 -3.64 -6.61
CA GLY A 177 -5.27 -4.49 -7.52
C GLY A 177 -4.55 -5.78 -7.88
N ALA A 178 -3.24 -5.71 -8.16
CA ALA A 178 -2.43 -6.88 -8.45
C ALA A 178 -2.36 -7.84 -7.24
N ILE A 179 -2.18 -7.31 -6.03
CA ILE A 179 -2.12 -8.10 -4.80
C ILE A 179 -3.48 -8.73 -4.49
N LEU A 180 -4.58 -7.98 -4.59
CA LEU A 180 -5.93 -8.49 -4.33
C LEU A 180 -6.30 -9.62 -5.31
N ALA A 181 -6.03 -9.43 -6.62
CA ALA A 181 -6.27 -10.47 -7.61
C ALA A 181 -5.41 -11.73 -7.38
N GLY A 182 -4.15 -11.58 -6.97
CA GLY A 182 -3.28 -12.72 -6.63
C GLY A 182 -3.68 -13.43 -5.32
N MET A 183 -4.38 -12.73 -4.42
CA MET A 183 -4.86 -13.30 -3.15
C MET A 183 -6.26 -13.90 -3.25
N SER A 184 -7.01 -13.66 -4.32
CA SER A 184 -8.39 -14.13 -4.48
C SER A 184 -8.53 -15.65 -4.39
N ARG A 185 -7.51 -16.40 -4.83
CA ARG A 185 -7.47 -17.87 -4.70
C ARG A 185 -7.60 -18.38 -3.26
N PHE A 186 -7.30 -17.56 -2.25
CA PHE A 186 -7.44 -17.92 -0.83
C PHE A 186 -8.82 -17.60 -0.28
N LEU A 187 -9.66 -16.83 -1.02
CA LEU A 187 -11.00 -16.42 -0.65
C LEU A 187 -12.09 -17.31 -1.28
N GLN A 188 -11.73 -18.42 -1.94
CA GLN A 188 -12.68 -19.32 -2.58
C GLN A 188 -13.61 -20.05 -1.60
N ASP A 189 -13.29 -20.06 -0.32
CA ASP A 189 -14.24 -20.42 0.73
C ASP A 189 -15.07 -19.19 1.14
N ARG A 190 -16.28 -19.09 0.57
CA ARG A 190 -17.26 -18.00 0.84
C ARG A 190 -17.61 -17.79 2.32
N LYS A 191 -17.18 -18.65 3.22
CA LYS A 191 -17.42 -18.56 4.68
C LYS A 191 -16.37 -17.75 5.43
N GLU A 192 -15.22 -17.45 4.81
CA GLU A 192 -14.17 -16.63 5.44
C GLU A 192 -14.19 -15.16 4.97
N ALA A 193 -15.07 -14.81 4.03
CA ALA A 193 -15.18 -13.45 3.47
C ALA A 193 -16.33 -12.62 4.09
N ALA A 194 -17.06 -13.18 5.04
CA ALA A 194 -18.11 -12.52 5.81
C ALA A 194 -17.63 -12.23 7.24
#